data_d84dc2d94a5694bcc31105225f99ecca
#
_entry.id   d84dc2d94a5694bcc31105225f99ecca
#
_cell.length_a   1.000
_cell.length_b   1.000
_cell.length_c   1.000
_cell.angle_alpha   90.00
_cell.angle_beta   90.00
_cell.angle_gamma   90.00
#
_symmetry.space_group_name_H-M   'P 1'
#
loop_
_entity.id
_entity.type
_entity.pdbx_description
1 polymer ?
#
loop_
_entity_poly.entity_id
_entity_poly.type
_entity_poly.pdbx_seq_one_letter_code
_entity_poly.pdbx_strand_id
1 'polypeptide(L)'
;QREPTDAELTMFAQANSEHCRHKIFNADWIVDGARQDQSLFAMIKHTHAAHPRGTVLAYADNAAIMEGRLARRFYAGANHVYLARAERTHTVMKVETHNHPTAIAPFPGAATGAGGEIRDEGATGRGAKPKAGLVGYSVSNLRIPGAVQPWEADYGKPGRIVSALSIMLEGPIGAAAFNNEFGRPNLAGYFRTFEADVGGVRRGYHKPIMLAGGIGNISARDSAKAALPAGSLLIQLGGPGMLIGMGGGAASSMGAGTNTEDLDFDSVQRGNAEIQRRAQEVIDRCWGLGEGNPILSIHDVGAGGLSNALPEIAHGAGRGADLDLRAAPSEDSGMSPREIWCNEAQERYVLAIAPASLPLFR
;
A
#
# COMPACT_ATOMS: atom_id res chain seq x y z
N GLN A 1 -25.31 17.13 20.87
CA GLN A 1 -24.64 17.53 19.61
C GLN A 1 -23.43 18.38 19.98
N ARG A 2 -22.28 18.15 19.39
CA ARG A 2 -21.08 18.96 19.49
C ARG A 2 -20.50 19.17 18.09
N GLU A 3 -19.64 20.15 17.95
CA GLU A 3 -18.86 20.32 16.74
C GLU A 3 -17.85 19.16 16.60
N PRO A 4 -17.53 18.75 15.36
CA PRO A 4 -16.50 17.74 15.12
C PRO A 4 -15.12 18.30 15.49
N THR A 5 -14.24 17.41 15.95
CA THR A 5 -12.85 17.76 16.17
C THR A 5 -12.08 17.83 14.85
N ASP A 6 -10.91 18.43 14.85
CA ASP A 6 -10.02 18.47 13.69
C ASP A 6 -9.58 17.06 13.25
N ALA A 7 -9.36 16.14 14.18
CA ALA A 7 -9.09 14.72 13.88
C ALA A 7 -10.26 14.05 13.15
N GLU A 8 -11.51 14.28 13.61
CA GLU A 8 -12.71 13.73 12.96
C GLU A 8 -12.93 14.31 11.57
N LEU A 9 -12.65 15.60 11.37
CA LEU A 9 -12.73 16.23 10.05
C LEU A 9 -11.66 15.67 9.10
N THR A 10 -10.43 15.45 9.59
CA THR A 10 -9.36 14.85 8.80
C THR A 10 -9.69 13.42 8.42
N MET A 11 -10.20 12.61 9.36
CA MET A 11 -10.68 11.24 9.08
C MET A 11 -11.79 11.24 8.03
N PHE A 12 -12.76 12.13 8.16
CA PHE A 12 -13.87 12.24 7.20
C PHE A 12 -13.35 12.62 5.81
N ALA A 13 -12.46 13.60 5.71
CA ALA A 13 -11.86 14.00 4.44
C ALA A 13 -11.10 12.84 3.78
N GLN A 14 -10.31 12.11 4.54
CA GLN A 14 -9.56 10.95 4.06
C GLN A 14 -10.50 9.81 3.61
N ALA A 15 -11.45 9.43 4.47
CA ALA A 15 -12.41 8.36 4.16
C ALA A 15 -13.32 8.72 2.97
N ASN A 16 -13.56 10.01 2.72
CA ASN A 16 -14.37 10.51 1.60
C ASN A 16 -13.53 10.85 0.35
N SER A 17 -12.21 10.66 0.36
CA SER A 17 -11.34 10.91 -0.77
C SER A 17 -11.55 9.89 -1.89
N GLU A 18 -11.07 10.20 -3.10
CA GLU A 18 -11.08 9.25 -4.22
C GLU A 18 -10.22 8.01 -3.90
N HIS A 19 -9.16 8.18 -3.12
CA HIS A 19 -8.28 7.10 -2.68
C HIS A 19 -9.05 5.98 -1.97
N CYS A 20 -9.98 6.34 -1.05
CA CYS A 20 -10.77 5.36 -0.29
C CYS A 20 -12.09 4.97 -0.98
N ARG A 21 -12.74 5.93 -1.63
CA ARG A 21 -14.11 5.75 -2.15
C ARG A 21 -14.17 5.27 -3.59
N HIS A 22 -13.14 5.50 -4.38
CA HIS A 22 -13.15 5.19 -5.83
C HIS A 22 -14.41 5.69 -6.54
N LYS A 23 -14.80 6.94 -6.25
CA LYS A 23 -16.06 7.52 -6.73
C LYS A 23 -16.16 7.51 -8.25
N ILE A 24 -15.06 7.85 -8.94
CA ILE A 24 -15.00 7.86 -10.40
C ILE A 24 -15.19 6.43 -10.94
N PHE A 25 -14.48 5.45 -10.41
CA PHE A 25 -14.58 4.05 -10.87
C PHE A 25 -15.93 3.39 -10.52
N ASN A 26 -16.60 3.87 -9.48
CA ASN A 26 -17.93 3.38 -9.08
C ASN A 26 -19.08 4.22 -9.64
N ALA A 27 -18.80 5.31 -10.36
CA ALA A 27 -19.82 6.19 -10.90
C ALA A 27 -20.64 5.53 -12.02
N ASP A 28 -21.85 6.06 -12.23
CA ASP A 28 -22.61 5.84 -13.46
C ASP A 28 -21.97 6.64 -14.59
N TRP A 29 -21.67 5.99 -15.69
CA TRP A 29 -21.03 6.62 -16.83
C TRP A 29 -22.02 6.91 -17.95
N ILE A 30 -21.92 8.09 -18.53
CA ILE A 30 -22.60 8.49 -19.75
C ILE A 30 -21.52 8.78 -20.80
N VAL A 31 -21.46 7.97 -21.85
CA VAL A 31 -20.49 8.11 -22.93
C VAL A 31 -21.25 8.48 -24.20
N ASP A 32 -20.93 9.63 -24.80
CA ASP A 32 -21.60 10.15 -26.01
C ASP A 32 -23.13 10.18 -25.91
N GLY A 33 -23.64 10.55 -24.72
CA GLY A 33 -25.07 10.61 -24.42
C GLY A 33 -25.74 9.28 -24.08
N ALA A 34 -25.03 8.15 -24.15
CA ALA A 34 -25.52 6.83 -23.78
C ALA A 34 -25.06 6.41 -22.38
N ARG A 35 -26.00 6.06 -21.49
CA ARG A 35 -25.70 5.51 -20.19
C ARG A 35 -25.09 4.12 -20.35
N GLN A 36 -24.00 3.86 -19.65
CA GLN A 36 -23.36 2.56 -19.61
C GLN A 36 -24.02 1.68 -18.54
N ASP A 37 -24.12 0.39 -18.84
CA ASP A 37 -24.78 -0.59 -17.94
C ASP A 37 -23.95 -0.92 -16.70
N GLN A 38 -22.67 -0.67 -16.73
CA GLN A 38 -21.72 -1.02 -15.67
C GLN A 38 -20.78 0.14 -15.35
N SER A 39 -20.42 0.28 -14.07
CA SER A 39 -19.31 1.12 -13.65
C SER A 39 -17.97 0.53 -14.11
N LEU A 40 -16.91 1.36 -14.14
CA LEU A 40 -15.56 0.88 -14.47
C LEU A 40 -15.11 -0.23 -13.51
N PHE A 41 -15.45 -0.12 -12.23
CA PHE A 41 -15.10 -1.16 -11.24
C PHE A 41 -15.86 -2.47 -11.50
N ALA A 42 -17.12 -2.40 -11.91
CA ALA A 42 -17.89 -3.58 -12.29
C ALA A 42 -17.29 -4.29 -13.51
N MET A 43 -16.83 -3.52 -14.52
CA MET A 43 -16.14 -4.05 -15.69
C MET A 43 -14.84 -4.78 -15.30
N ILE A 44 -14.04 -4.21 -14.39
CA ILE A 44 -12.80 -4.83 -13.89
C ILE A 44 -13.12 -6.15 -13.18
N LYS A 45 -14.11 -6.14 -12.28
CA LYS A 45 -14.50 -7.32 -11.50
C LYS A 45 -15.17 -8.41 -12.34
N HIS A 46 -15.74 -8.06 -13.49
CA HIS A 46 -16.42 -8.98 -14.38
C HIS A 46 -15.57 -10.19 -14.78
N THR A 47 -14.28 -9.99 -15.06
CA THR A 47 -13.36 -11.07 -15.41
C THR A 47 -13.29 -12.13 -14.31
N HIS A 48 -13.15 -11.69 -13.05
CA HIS A 48 -13.15 -12.61 -11.91
C HIS A 48 -14.50 -13.27 -11.70
N ALA A 49 -15.61 -12.52 -11.82
CA ALA A 49 -16.96 -13.08 -11.70
C ALA A 49 -17.24 -14.17 -12.74
N ALA A 50 -16.76 -13.98 -13.98
CA ALA A 50 -16.92 -14.95 -15.05
C ALA A 50 -16.00 -16.18 -14.91
N HIS A 51 -14.80 -16.01 -14.36
CA HIS A 51 -13.78 -17.06 -14.26
C HIS A 51 -13.08 -17.08 -12.89
N PRO A 52 -13.78 -17.42 -11.79
CA PRO A 52 -13.22 -17.39 -10.44
C PRO A 52 -12.31 -18.57 -10.12
N ARG A 53 -12.24 -19.59 -10.97
CA ARG A 53 -11.49 -20.81 -10.70
C ARG A 53 -10.00 -20.54 -10.49
N GLY A 54 -9.44 -21.04 -9.39
CA GLY A 54 -8.06 -20.84 -9.02
C GLY A 54 -7.82 -19.55 -8.22
N THR A 55 -8.86 -18.76 -7.95
CA THR A 55 -8.78 -17.62 -7.03
C THR A 55 -9.34 -18.03 -5.67
N VAL A 56 -8.55 -17.86 -4.62
CA VAL A 56 -8.98 -18.10 -3.23
C VAL A 56 -9.62 -16.85 -2.66
N LEU A 57 -9.03 -15.68 -2.97
CA LEU A 57 -9.52 -14.39 -2.48
C LEU A 57 -9.20 -13.29 -3.51
N ALA A 58 -10.19 -12.44 -3.80
CA ALA A 58 -10.01 -11.23 -4.59
C ALA A 58 -10.93 -10.12 -4.08
N TYR A 59 -10.47 -8.88 -4.11
CA TYR A 59 -11.21 -7.65 -3.74
C TYR A 59 -11.73 -7.57 -2.29
N ALA A 60 -11.22 -8.39 -1.38
CA ALA A 60 -11.73 -8.49 -0.01
C ALA A 60 -10.65 -8.44 1.07
N ASP A 61 -9.39 -8.25 0.72
CA ASP A 61 -8.25 -8.06 1.62
C ASP A 61 -7.19 -7.20 0.93
N ASN A 62 -6.06 -6.96 1.58
CA ASN A 62 -4.97 -6.11 1.10
C ASN A 62 -4.34 -6.62 -0.22
N ALA A 63 -4.31 -7.94 -0.42
CA ALA A 63 -3.82 -8.56 -1.66
C ALA A 63 -4.71 -9.71 -2.12
N ALA A 64 -4.62 -10.08 -3.39
CA ALA A 64 -5.30 -11.24 -3.93
C ALA A 64 -4.54 -12.52 -3.60
N ILE A 65 -5.29 -13.63 -3.46
CA ILE A 65 -4.74 -14.97 -3.21
C ILE A 65 -5.16 -15.90 -4.32
N MET A 66 -4.18 -16.49 -5.00
CA MET A 66 -4.39 -17.54 -5.98
C MET A 66 -4.13 -18.91 -5.38
N GLU A 67 -4.89 -19.91 -5.81
CA GLU A 67 -4.74 -21.28 -5.35
C GLU A 67 -3.34 -21.83 -5.68
N GLY A 68 -2.69 -22.35 -4.66
CA GLY A 68 -1.39 -23.00 -4.79
C GLY A 68 -1.46 -24.49 -4.49
N ARG A 69 -0.30 -25.08 -4.23
CA ARG A 69 -0.12 -26.51 -4.08
C ARG A 69 0.52 -26.89 -2.75
N LEU A 70 0.65 -28.18 -2.49
CA LEU A 70 1.51 -28.65 -1.42
C LEU A 70 2.96 -28.28 -1.75
N ALA A 71 3.57 -27.48 -0.88
CA ALA A 71 4.94 -27.00 -1.04
C ALA A 71 5.69 -27.09 0.29
N ARG A 72 7.01 -27.19 0.23
CA ARG A 72 7.86 -27.10 1.41
C ARG A 72 8.22 -25.64 1.66
N ARG A 73 7.61 -25.05 2.68
CA ARG A 73 7.95 -23.69 3.11
C ARG A 73 9.14 -23.73 4.05
N PHE A 74 10.11 -22.86 3.77
CA PHE A 74 11.32 -22.70 4.56
C PHE A 74 11.17 -21.48 5.48
N TYR A 75 11.45 -21.65 6.77
CA TYR A 75 11.30 -20.61 7.80
C TYR A 75 12.20 -20.87 8.99
N ALA A 76 12.47 -19.83 9.79
CA ALA A 76 13.16 -19.94 11.05
C ALA A 76 12.20 -20.49 12.11
N GLY A 77 12.48 -21.67 12.62
CA GLY A 77 11.74 -22.28 13.73
C GLY A 77 12.22 -21.80 15.11
N ALA A 78 11.76 -22.46 16.17
CA ALA A 78 12.25 -22.23 17.52
C ALA A 78 13.78 -22.47 17.61
N ASN A 79 14.43 -21.82 18.56
CA ASN A 79 15.88 -21.96 18.81
C ASN A 79 16.76 -21.58 17.60
N HIS A 80 16.27 -20.69 16.73
CA HIS A 80 16.98 -20.21 15.53
C HIS A 80 17.38 -21.33 14.53
N VAL A 81 16.72 -22.48 14.60
CA VAL A 81 16.92 -23.56 13.62
C VAL A 81 16.02 -23.35 12.42
N TYR A 82 16.61 -23.37 11.23
CA TYR A 82 15.83 -23.31 9.98
C TYR A 82 15.17 -24.66 9.70
N LEU A 83 13.89 -24.60 9.38
CA LEU A 83 13.04 -25.78 9.14
C LEU A 83 12.35 -25.66 7.77
N ALA A 84 11.98 -26.82 7.21
CA ALA A 84 11.11 -26.89 6.06
C ALA A 84 9.89 -27.76 6.39
N ARG A 85 8.68 -27.19 6.29
CA ARG A 85 7.42 -27.89 6.51
C ARG A 85 6.65 -27.99 5.21
N ALA A 86 6.12 -29.18 4.93
CA ALA A 86 5.19 -29.38 3.83
C ALA A 86 3.79 -28.90 4.23
N GLU A 87 3.23 -27.96 3.50
CA GLU A 87 1.89 -27.43 3.73
C GLU A 87 1.27 -26.93 2.42
N ARG A 88 -0.06 -26.86 2.36
CA ARG A 88 -0.74 -26.21 1.24
C ARG A 88 -0.43 -24.72 1.28
N THR A 89 0.21 -24.24 0.24
CA THR A 89 0.70 -22.88 0.16
C THR A 89 0.09 -22.20 -1.05
N HIS A 90 -0.57 -21.06 -0.83
CA HIS A 90 -1.14 -20.21 -1.88
C HIS A 90 -0.18 -19.11 -2.28
N THR A 91 -0.40 -18.51 -3.45
CA THR A 91 0.34 -17.36 -3.95
C THR A 91 -0.45 -16.08 -3.61
N VAL A 92 0.23 -15.14 -2.97
CA VAL A 92 -0.27 -13.79 -2.74
C VAL A 92 0.24 -12.89 -3.86
N MET A 93 -0.58 -11.98 -4.36
CA MET A 93 -0.23 -11.05 -5.43
C MET A 93 -0.82 -9.68 -5.15
N LYS A 94 0.01 -8.65 -5.25
CA LYS A 94 -0.37 -7.24 -5.11
C LYS A 94 0.26 -6.42 -6.22
N VAL A 95 -0.48 -5.46 -6.74
CA VAL A 95 0.02 -4.36 -7.57
C VAL A 95 -0.73 -3.10 -7.18
N GLU A 96 0.00 -2.03 -6.95
CA GLU A 96 -0.57 -0.71 -6.69
C GLU A 96 0.22 0.40 -7.38
N THR A 97 -0.34 1.61 -7.42
CA THR A 97 0.31 2.78 -7.99
C THR A 97 0.78 3.72 -6.88
N HIS A 98 1.96 4.34 -7.09
CA HIS A 98 2.47 5.39 -6.20
C HIS A 98 2.92 6.60 -7.03
N ASN A 99 1.98 7.18 -7.76
CA ASN A 99 2.22 8.14 -8.83
C ASN A 99 2.67 9.51 -8.32
N HIS A 100 1.91 10.08 -7.36
CA HIS A 100 2.10 11.46 -6.92
C HIS A 100 3.43 11.66 -6.17
N PRO A 101 3.79 10.87 -5.15
CA PRO A 101 5.09 11.01 -4.48
C PRO A 101 6.26 10.79 -5.43
N THR A 102 6.14 9.88 -6.40
CA THR A 102 7.16 9.64 -7.43
C THR A 102 7.30 10.84 -8.39
N ALA A 103 6.20 11.57 -8.66
CA ALA A 103 6.24 12.78 -9.46
C ALA A 103 6.96 13.95 -8.77
N ILE A 104 6.89 14.03 -7.44
CA ILE A 104 7.48 15.11 -6.64
C ILE A 104 8.93 14.79 -6.27
N ALA A 105 9.20 13.59 -5.76
CA ALA A 105 10.53 13.14 -5.35
C ALA A 105 10.71 11.66 -5.74
N PRO A 106 11.29 11.35 -6.92
CA PRO A 106 11.22 10.02 -7.52
C PRO A 106 11.85 8.92 -6.67
N PHE A 107 13.03 9.17 -6.08
CA PHE A 107 13.70 8.16 -5.26
C PHE A 107 12.87 7.78 -4.01
N PRO A 108 12.52 8.71 -3.09
CA PRO A 108 11.74 8.34 -1.91
C PRO A 108 10.30 7.94 -2.28
N GLY A 109 9.70 8.56 -3.30
CA GLY A 109 8.37 8.22 -3.76
C GLY A 109 8.26 6.80 -4.28
N ALA A 110 9.20 6.34 -5.09
CA ALA A 110 9.23 4.98 -5.58
C ALA A 110 9.63 3.97 -4.48
N ALA A 111 10.54 4.35 -3.59
CA ALA A 111 10.92 3.53 -2.45
C ALA A 111 9.73 3.23 -1.54
N THR A 112 8.96 4.26 -1.16
CA THR A 112 7.78 4.10 -0.30
C THR A 112 6.63 3.40 -1.01
N GLY A 113 6.51 3.53 -2.33
CA GLY A 113 5.59 2.73 -3.14
C GLY A 113 5.89 1.24 -3.06
N ALA A 114 7.16 0.85 -3.22
CA ALA A 114 7.58 -0.53 -3.01
C ALA A 114 7.34 -1.01 -1.57
N GLY A 115 7.58 -0.14 -0.58
CA GLY A 115 7.31 -0.42 0.83
C GLY A 115 5.82 -0.68 1.11
N GLY A 116 4.92 0.13 0.53
CA GLY A 116 3.47 -0.02 0.65
C GLY A 116 2.99 -1.36 0.10
N GLU A 117 3.43 -1.69 -1.09
CA GLU A 117 3.09 -2.96 -1.73
C GLU A 117 3.53 -4.17 -0.90
N ILE A 118 4.76 -4.13 -0.34
CA ILE A 118 5.27 -5.18 0.55
C ILE A 118 4.40 -5.33 1.80
N ARG A 119 3.95 -4.20 2.38
CA ARG A 119 3.09 -4.23 3.58
C ARG A 119 1.75 -4.88 3.29
N ASP A 120 1.13 -4.57 2.17
CA ASP A 120 -0.13 -5.18 1.75
C ASP A 120 0.00 -6.70 1.60
N GLU A 121 1.07 -7.17 0.95
CA GLU A 121 1.34 -8.61 0.90
C GLU A 121 1.46 -9.20 2.31
N GLY A 122 2.31 -8.60 3.16
CA GLY A 122 2.57 -9.07 4.51
C GLY A 122 1.33 -9.08 5.41
N ALA A 123 0.43 -8.12 5.22
CA ALA A 123 -0.80 -7.94 5.98
C ALA A 123 -2.01 -8.72 5.43
N THR A 124 -1.81 -9.58 4.45
CA THR A 124 -2.88 -10.41 3.89
C THR A 124 -3.22 -11.57 4.81
N GLY A 125 -4.52 -11.83 5.01
CA GLY A 125 -5.02 -12.91 5.86
C GLY A 125 -4.58 -12.78 7.32
N ARG A 126 -3.83 -13.77 7.80
CA ARG A 126 -3.21 -13.80 9.14
C ARG A 126 -1.68 -13.68 9.09
N GLY A 127 -1.18 -13.07 8.01
CA GLY A 127 0.23 -12.88 7.73
C GLY A 127 0.74 -13.72 6.57
N ALA A 128 1.30 -13.04 5.57
CA ALA A 128 1.92 -13.65 4.40
C ALA A 128 3.40 -13.29 4.33
N LYS A 129 4.12 -13.93 3.43
CA LYS A 129 5.55 -13.72 3.21
C LYS A 129 5.82 -13.17 1.82
N PRO A 130 6.16 -11.89 1.67
CA PRO A 130 6.63 -11.31 0.41
C PRO A 130 7.90 -12.01 -0.10
N LYS A 131 7.97 -12.30 -1.41
CA LYS A 131 9.05 -13.10 -2.00
C LYS A 131 9.81 -12.40 -3.12
N ALA A 132 9.12 -11.72 -4.01
CA ALA A 132 9.74 -11.05 -5.14
C ALA A 132 8.91 -9.85 -5.56
N GLY A 133 9.57 -8.77 -5.96
CA GLY A 133 8.96 -7.53 -6.40
C GLY A 133 9.15 -7.26 -7.88
N LEU A 134 8.34 -6.35 -8.38
CA LEU A 134 8.49 -5.70 -9.68
C LEU A 134 8.17 -4.21 -9.56
N VAL A 135 8.69 -3.40 -10.49
CA VAL A 135 8.30 -1.99 -10.62
C VAL A 135 8.13 -1.63 -12.09
N GLY A 136 7.18 -0.76 -12.38
CA GLY A 136 6.93 -0.30 -13.74
C GLY A 136 6.69 1.20 -13.78
N TYR A 137 7.16 1.83 -14.86
CA TYR A 137 7.03 3.28 -15.04
C TYR A 137 6.47 3.60 -16.42
N SER A 138 5.43 4.42 -16.46
CA SER A 138 4.98 5.11 -17.66
C SER A 138 5.14 6.61 -17.44
N VAL A 139 5.92 7.27 -18.28
CA VAL A 139 6.25 8.70 -18.18
C VAL A 139 6.11 9.42 -19.52
N SER A 140 6.14 10.74 -19.52
CA SER A 140 6.29 11.55 -20.74
C SER A 140 7.66 11.34 -21.40
N ASN A 141 7.88 11.89 -22.58
CA ASN A 141 9.15 11.79 -23.29
C ASN A 141 10.31 12.32 -22.46
N LEU A 142 11.46 11.67 -22.57
CA LEU A 142 12.62 11.91 -21.69
C LEU A 142 13.36 13.20 -22.00
N ARG A 143 13.39 13.62 -23.27
CA ARG A 143 14.14 14.80 -23.76
C ARG A 143 15.58 14.79 -23.23
N ILE A 144 16.30 13.68 -23.51
CA ILE A 144 17.65 13.46 -23.02
C ILE A 144 18.58 14.57 -23.56
N PRO A 145 19.27 15.34 -22.72
CA PRO A 145 20.18 16.40 -23.19
C PRO A 145 21.24 15.85 -24.16
N GLY A 146 21.35 16.51 -25.33
CA GLY A 146 22.25 16.07 -26.41
C GLY A 146 21.74 14.89 -27.26
N ALA A 147 20.57 14.32 -26.91
CA ALA A 147 19.97 13.18 -27.62
C ALA A 147 18.43 13.29 -27.74
N VAL A 148 17.92 14.51 -27.82
CA VAL A 148 16.47 14.78 -28.02
C VAL A 148 16.06 14.21 -29.36
N GLN A 149 14.98 13.43 -29.37
CA GLN A 149 14.48 12.76 -30.57
C GLN A 149 13.60 13.69 -31.42
N PRO A 150 13.50 13.46 -32.74
CA PRO A 150 12.73 14.34 -33.64
C PRO A 150 11.24 14.47 -33.31
N TRP A 151 10.67 13.51 -32.59
CA TRP A 151 9.25 13.52 -32.17
C TRP A 151 9.03 14.14 -30.79
N GLU A 152 10.09 14.50 -30.06
CA GLU A 152 10.02 15.10 -28.73
C GLU A 152 9.91 16.62 -28.84
N ALA A 153 8.72 17.15 -28.61
CA ALA A 153 8.49 18.59 -28.51
C ALA A 153 8.40 19.02 -27.05
N ASP A 154 9.03 20.15 -26.71
CA ASP A 154 8.87 20.75 -25.40
C ASP A 154 7.64 21.66 -25.40
N TYR A 155 6.62 21.29 -24.66
CA TYR A 155 5.40 22.08 -24.45
C TYR A 155 5.19 22.40 -22.95
N GLY A 156 6.25 22.25 -22.14
CA GLY A 156 6.23 22.49 -20.70
C GLY A 156 5.70 21.31 -19.90
N LYS A 157 5.70 21.49 -18.58
CA LYS A 157 5.17 20.53 -17.59
C LYS A 157 4.67 21.29 -16.36
N PRO A 158 3.84 20.67 -15.49
CA PRO A 158 3.49 21.26 -14.20
C PRO A 158 4.73 21.61 -13.37
N GLY A 159 4.71 22.77 -12.70
CA GLY A 159 5.91 23.37 -12.08
C GLY A 159 6.59 22.49 -11.03
N ARG A 160 5.82 21.81 -10.18
CA ARG A 160 6.36 20.99 -9.07
C ARG A 160 6.65 19.53 -9.45
N ILE A 161 6.16 19.06 -10.57
CA ILE A 161 6.49 17.72 -11.06
C ILE A 161 7.88 17.73 -11.67
N VAL A 162 8.73 16.79 -11.29
CA VAL A 162 10.07 16.64 -11.87
C VAL A 162 10.00 16.17 -13.33
N SER A 163 11.11 16.23 -14.06
CA SER A 163 11.16 15.77 -15.44
C SER A 163 10.98 14.25 -15.55
N ALA A 164 10.48 13.78 -16.69
CA ALA A 164 10.41 12.35 -17.01
C ALA A 164 11.79 11.68 -16.92
N LEU A 165 12.85 12.40 -17.30
CA LEU A 165 14.23 11.92 -17.18
C LEU A 165 14.67 11.74 -15.72
N SER A 166 14.33 12.68 -14.82
CA SER A 166 14.61 12.52 -13.38
C SER A 166 13.89 11.32 -12.79
N ILE A 167 12.63 11.09 -13.18
CA ILE A 167 11.88 9.91 -12.74
C ILE A 167 12.57 8.62 -13.21
N MET A 168 13.03 8.57 -14.47
CA MET A 168 13.76 7.42 -15.00
C MET A 168 15.07 7.14 -14.28
N LEU A 169 15.81 8.20 -13.91
CA LEU A 169 17.12 8.04 -13.26
C LEU A 169 17.01 7.64 -11.80
N GLU A 170 16.03 8.16 -11.08
CA GLU A 170 15.95 8.03 -9.62
C GLU A 170 14.90 7.01 -9.16
N GLY A 171 13.74 6.97 -9.81
CA GLY A 171 12.63 6.12 -9.37
C GLY A 171 12.97 4.63 -9.32
N PRO A 172 13.51 4.02 -10.38
CA PRO A 172 13.90 2.61 -10.36
C PRO A 172 14.93 2.28 -9.28
N ILE A 173 15.87 3.20 -9.03
CA ILE A 173 16.90 3.03 -7.99
C ILE A 173 16.26 3.07 -6.61
N GLY A 174 15.35 4.01 -6.36
CA GLY A 174 14.65 4.13 -5.08
C GLY A 174 13.83 2.87 -4.74
N ALA A 175 13.04 2.37 -5.69
CA ALA A 175 12.27 1.15 -5.49
C ALA A 175 13.15 -0.09 -5.31
N ALA A 176 14.22 -0.21 -6.10
CA ALA A 176 15.18 -1.31 -5.97
C ALA A 176 15.93 -1.27 -4.64
N ALA A 177 16.32 -0.08 -4.17
CA ALA A 177 17.00 0.11 -2.89
C ALA A 177 16.13 -0.37 -1.72
N PHE A 178 14.85 0.01 -1.70
CA PHE A 178 13.93 -0.44 -0.65
C PHE A 178 13.77 -1.97 -0.65
N ASN A 179 13.53 -2.57 -1.83
CA ASN A 179 13.42 -4.03 -1.95
C ASN A 179 14.69 -4.73 -1.48
N ASN A 180 15.86 -4.23 -1.88
CA ASN A 180 17.15 -4.81 -1.53
C ASN A 180 17.43 -4.76 -0.02
N GLU A 181 17.17 -3.62 0.61
CA GLU A 181 17.36 -3.45 2.05
C GLU A 181 16.35 -4.27 2.87
N PHE A 182 15.09 -4.33 2.41
CA PHE A 182 14.09 -5.23 2.98
C PHE A 182 14.50 -6.71 2.85
N GLY A 183 15.31 -7.07 1.86
CA GLY A 183 15.76 -8.43 1.60
C GLY A 183 14.83 -9.23 0.68
N ARG A 184 14.19 -8.57 -0.28
CA ARG A 184 13.36 -9.14 -1.34
C ARG A 184 13.93 -8.77 -2.70
N PRO A 185 14.17 -9.72 -3.63
CA PRO A 185 14.65 -9.38 -4.95
C PRO A 185 13.59 -8.60 -5.74
N ASN A 186 14.01 -7.55 -6.44
CA ASN A 186 13.20 -6.84 -7.43
C ASN A 186 13.52 -7.43 -8.81
N LEU A 187 12.71 -8.38 -9.29
CA LEU A 187 13.06 -9.27 -10.41
C LEU A 187 12.62 -8.77 -11.77
N ALA A 188 11.58 -7.97 -11.83
CA ALA A 188 10.94 -7.59 -13.08
C ALA A 188 10.49 -6.13 -13.06
N GLY A 189 10.12 -5.64 -14.24
CA GLY A 189 9.56 -4.32 -14.39
C GLY A 189 9.56 -3.87 -15.85
N TYR A 190 9.17 -2.63 -16.05
CA TYR A 190 9.23 -1.98 -17.34
C TYR A 190 9.44 -0.48 -17.19
N PHE A 191 9.91 0.15 -18.26
CA PHE A 191 9.96 1.60 -18.41
C PHE A 191 9.41 1.98 -19.78
N ARG A 192 8.40 2.88 -19.81
CA ARG A 192 7.74 3.32 -21.04
C ARG A 192 7.59 4.82 -21.07
N THR A 193 7.76 5.40 -22.26
CA THR A 193 7.46 6.80 -22.55
C THR A 193 6.27 6.90 -23.48
N PHE A 194 5.45 7.93 -23.31
CA PHE A 194 4.34 8.20 -24.19
C PHE A 194 3.96 9.68 -24.21
N GLU A 195 3.92 10.26 -25.39
CA GLU A 195 3.24 11.51 -25.69
C GLU A 195 2.61 11.41 -27.08
N ALA A 196 1.39 11.87 -27.22
CA ALA A 196 0.68 11.88 -28.48
C ALA A 196 -0.34 13.03 -28.54
N ASP A 197 -0.64 13.49 -29.75
CA ASP A 197 -1.80 14.35 -29.98
C ASP A 197 -3.03 13.48 -30.24
N VAL A 198 -4.03 13.64 -29.39
CA VAL A 198 -5.28 12.89 -29.45
C VAL A 198 -6.43 13.89 -29.53
N GLY A 199 -7.12 13.95 -30.67
CA GLY A 199 -8.22 14.87 -30.88
C GLY A 199 -7.83 16.35 -30.73
N GLY A 200 -6.60 16.73 -31.12
CA GLY A 200 -6.08 18.10 -30.99
C GLY A 200 -5.58 18.46 -29.59
N VAL A 201 -5.55 17.49 -28.67
CA VAL A 201 -5.05 17.68 -27.30
C VAL A 201 -3.78 16.86 -27.10
N ARG A 202 -2.68 17.51 -26.67
CA ARG A 202 -1.44 16.84 -26.32
C ARG A 202 -1.64 16.03 -25.05
N ARG A 203 -1.36 14.75 -25.11
CA ARG A 203 -1.47 13.78 -24.01
C ARG A 203 -0.09 13.24 -23.65
N GLY A 204 0.17 13.05 -22.34
CA GLY A 204 1.40 12.46 -21.82
C GLY A 204 1.26 12.12 -20.34
N TYR A 205 2.34 11.60 -19.77
CA TYR A 205 2.40 11.17 -18.36
C TYR A 205 3.40 12.01 -17.57
N HIS A 206 3.14 13.33 -17.44
CA HIS A 206 3.97 14.17 -16.54
C HIS A 206 3.83 13.74 -15.08
N LYS A 207 2.60 13.54 -14.60
CA LYS A 207 2.35 12.71 -13.43
C LYS A 207 2.51 11.26 -13.90
N PRO A 208 3.55 10.53 -13.45
CA PRO A 208 3.82 9.20 -13.97
C PRO A 208 2.76 8.21 -13.53
N ILE A 209 2.69 7.07 -14.20
CA ILE A 209 2.20 5.85 -13.59
C ILE A 209 3.40 5.12 -13.07
N MET A 210 3.56 5.04 -11.75
CA MET A 210 4.54 4.21 -11.06
C MET A 210 3.79 3.02 -10.47
N LEU A 211 4.12 1.82 -10.93
CA LEU A 211 3.61 0.56 -10.38
C LEU A 211 4.64 -0.07 -9.46
N ALA A 212 4.19 -0.40 -8.26
CA ALA A 212 4.89 -1.32 -7.37
C ALA A 212 4.07 -2.59 -7.25
N GLY A 213 4.68 -3.73 -7.49
CA GLY A 213 3.99 -5.02 -7.43
C GLY A 213 4.88 -6.12 -6.94
N GLY A 214 4.28 -7.24 -6.60
CA GLY A 214 5.02 -8.40 -6.15
C GLY A 214 4.18 -9.65 -6.00
N ILE A 215 4.89 -10.70 -5.66
CA ILE A 215 4.33 -12.00 -5.31
C ILE A 215 4.92 -12.49 -4.00
N GLY A 216 4.07 -13.11 -3.22
CA GLY A 216 4.44 -13.74 -1.97
C GLY A 216 3.77 -15.11 -1.81
N ASN A 217 3.84 -15.64 -0.63
CA ASN A 217 3.12 -16.87 -0.30
C ASN A 217 2.47 -16.82 1.08
N ILE A 218 1.38 -17.55 1.21
CA ILE A 218 0.61 -17.69 2.44
C ILE A 218 0.20 -19.14 2.65
N SER A 219 0.16 -19.61 3.90
CA SER A 219 -0.43 -20.91 4.21
C SER A 219 -1.94 -20.89 3.98
N ALA A 220 -2.49 -21.96 3.46
CA ALA A 220 -3.94 -22.09 3.26
C ALA A 220 -4.74 -21.85 4.55
N ARG A 221 -4.24 -22.25 5.73
CA ARG A 221 -4.89 -22.02 7.04
C ARG A 221 -4.90 -20.55 7.46
N ASP A 222 -3.95 -19.74 6.97
CA ASP A 222 -3.79 -18.34 7.33
C ASP A 222 -4.39 -17.38 6.27
N SER A 223 -4.97 -17.91 5.20
CA SER A 223 -5.47 -17.13 4.05
C SER A 223 -6.73 -16.31 4.33
N ALA A 224 -7.41 -16.55 5.44
CA ALA A 224 -8.57 -15.80 5.88
C ALA A 224 -8.33 -15.21 7.28
N LYS A 225 -8.77 -13.97 7.47
CA LYS A 225 -8.78 -13.34 8.80
C LYS A 225 -9.73 -14.11 9.73
N ALA A 226 -9.34 -14.28 10.98
CA ALA A 226 -10.15 -14.96 11.98
C ALA A 226 -11.15 -14.00 12.63
N ALA A 227 -12.22 -14.55 13.20
CA ALA A 227 -13.15 -13.76 14.01
C ALA A 227 -12.44 -13.16 15.23
N LEU A 228 -12.78 -11.91 15.56
CA LEU A 228 -12.25 -11.21 16.72
C LEU A 228 -13.20 -11.38 17.91
N PRO A 229 -12.82 -12.14 18.97
CA PRO A 229 -13.57 -12.16 20.21
C PRO A 229 -13.63 -10.77 20.85
N ALA A 230 -14.67 -10.50 21.64
CA ALA A 230 -14.72 -9.29 22.46
C ALA A 230 -13.52 -9.30 23.44
N GLY A 231 -12.89 -8.13 23.61
CA GLY A 231 -11.68 -7.99 24.42
C GLY A 231 -10.38 -8.36 23.69
N SER A 232 -10.42 -8.64 22.38
CA SER A 232 -9.19 -8.76 21.58
C SER A 232 -8.33 -7.52 21.71
N LEU A 233 -7.02 -7.69 21.74
CA LEU A 233 -6.06 -6.60 21.82
C LEU A 233 -5.71 -6.13 20.39
N LEU A 234 -5.72 -4.82 20.18
CA LEU A 234 -5.19 -4.18 19.00
C LEU A 234 -3.76 -3.74 19.27
N ILE A 235 -2.85 -4.10 18.38
CA ILE A 235 -1.41 -3.87 18.54
C ILE A 235 -0.90 -3.13 17.32
N GLN A 236 -0.20 -2.03 17.52
CA GLN A 236 0.66 -1.45 16.49
C GLN A 236 2.00 -2.17 16.49
N LEU A 237 2.43 -2.63 15.34
CA LEU A 237 3.74 -3.26 15.09
C LEU A 237 4.50 -2.41 14.06
N GLY A 238 5.79 -2.16 14.31
CA GLY A 238 6.67 -1.42 13.40
C GLY A 238 7.16 -0.11 13.99
N GLY A 239 7.41 0.88 13.15
CA GLY A 239 8.00 2.16 13.52
C GLY A 239 7.06 3.09 14.28
N PRO A 240 7.60 4.20 14.81
CA PRO A 240 6.81 5.24 15.45
C PRO A 240 6.08 6.12 14.43
N GLY A 241 5.07 6.84 14.90
CA GLY A 241 4.47 7.95 14.16
C GLY A 241 5.43 9.13 14.06
N MET A 242 5.35 9.87 12.98
CA MET A 242 6.15 11.07 12.67
C MET A 242 5.27 12.10 11.98
N LEU A 243 5.70 13.36 11.94
CA LEU A 243 5.05 14.44 11.18
C LEU A 243 5.39 14.33 9.68
N ILE A 244 5.01 13.23 9.04
CA ILE A 244 5.18 12.98 7.62
C ILE A 244 3.93 12.33 7.02
N GLY A 245 3.73 12.56 5.72
CA GLY A 245 2.62 11.96 4.99
C GLY A 245 1.24 12.47 5.39
N MET A 246 1.15 13.64 6.03
CA MET A 246 -0.13 14.22 6.44
C MET A 246 -1.00 14.52 5.23
N GLY A 247 -2.10 13.75 5.06
CA GLY A 247 -3.00 13.91 3.93
C GLY A 247 -2.45 13.42 2.59
N GLY A 248 -1.39 12.62 2.58
CA GLY A 248 -0.76 12.10 1.35
C GLY A 248 -1.69 11.30 0.47
N GLY A 249 -2.53 10.45 1.05
CA GLY A 249 -3.56 9.69 0.34
C GLY A 249 -4.56 10.60 -0.38
N ALA A 250 -5.01 11.67 0.27
CA ALA A 250 -5.89 12.66 -0.35
C ALA A 250 -5.18 13.46 -1.44
N ALA A 251 -3.93 13.91 -1.20
CA ALA A 251 -3.13 14.64 -2.16
C ALA A 251 -2.86 13.84 -3.44
N SER A 252 -2.60 12.53 -3.32
CA SER A 252 -2.34 11.65 -4.45
C SER A 252 -3.52 11.52 -5.41
N SER A 253 -4.74 11.72 -4.91
CA SER A 253 -5.99 11.63 -5.68
C SER A 253 -6.33 12.91 -6.46
N MET A 254 -5.61 14.00 -6.23
CA MET A 254 -5.85 15.28 -6.90
C MET A 254 -5.20 15.32 -8.29
N GLY A 255 -5.72 16.17 -9.15
CA GLY A 255 -5.12 16.45 -10.46
C GLY A 255 -3.71 17.03 -10.32
N ALA A 256 -2.86 16.75 -11.32
CA ALA A 256 -1.49 17.25 -11.31
C ALA A 256 -1.43 18.78 -11.23
N GLY A 257 -0.68 19.32 -10.28
CA GLY A 257 -0.48 20.76 -10.09
C GLY A 257 -1.64 21.49 -9.41
N THR A 258 -2.68 20.80 -8.92
CA THR A 258 -3.81 21.44 -8.23
C THR A 258 -3.64 21.59 -6.71
N ASN A 259 -2.71 20.85 -6.12
CA ASN A 259 -2.41 20.94 -4.69
C ASN A 259 -1.64 22.24 -4.35
N THR A 260 -1.63 22.60 -3.08
CA THR A 260 -0.67 23.60 -2.55
C THR A 260 0.74 22.98 -2.49
N GLU A 261 1.77 23.84 -2.48
CA GLU A 261 3.16 23.39 -2.40
C GLU A 261 3.44 22.60 -1.13
N ASP A 262 2.97 23.11 0.01
CA ASP A 262 3.13 22.45 1.31
C ASP A 262 2.50 21.04 1.31
N LEU A 263 1.28 20.90 0.77
CA LEU A 263 0.60 19.59 0.69
C LEU A 263 1.35 18.61 -0.23
N ASP A 264 1.94 19.09 -1.33
CA ASP A 264 2.73 18.26 -2.22
C ASP A 264 3.99 17.72 -1.50
N PHE A 265 4.71 18.57 -0.75
CA PHE A 265 5.87 18.13 -0.01
C PHE A 265 5.53 17.29 1.22
N ASP A 266 4.50 17.64 1.97
CA ASP A 266 4.02 16.86 3.12
C ASP A 266 3.51 15.48 2.73
N SER A 267 3.11 15.30 1.46
CA SER A 267 2.68 14.01 0.94
C SER A 267 3.82 13.04 0.65
N VAL A 268 5.06 13.54 0.52
CA VAL A 268 6.23 12.69 0.27
C VAL A 268 6.65 12.03 1.58
N GLN A 269 6.61 10.70 1.57
CA GLN A 269 6.90 9.88 2.73
C GLN A 269 8.38 9.46 2.74
N ARG A 270 8.85 9.08 3.92
CA ARG A 270 10.18 8.51 4.11
C ARG A 270 10.05 7.02 4.36
N GLY A 271 10.77 6.20 3.61
CA GLY A 271 10.83 4.76 3.79
C GLY A 271 12.01 4.34 4.67
N ASN A 272 11.77 3.38 5.58
CA ASN A 272 12.80 2.69 6.34
C ASN A 272 12.60 1.18 6.19
N ALA A 273 13.25 0.61 5.20
CA ALA A 273 13.10 -0.80 4.85
C ALA A 273 13.55 -1.75 5.97
N GLU A 274 14.52 -1.35 6.81
CA GLU A 274 14.97 -2.14 7.96
C GLU A 274 13.87 -2.28 9.01
N ILE A 275 13.19 -1.19 9.37
CA ILE A 275 12.06 -1.24 10.32
C ILE A 275 10.96 -2.15 9.76
N GLN A 276 10.64 -2.01 8.48
CA GLN A 276 9.63 -2.84 7.84
C GLN A 276 10.04 -4.32 7.81
N ARG A 277 11.32 -4.59 7.57
CA ARG A 277 11.85 -5.96 7.63
C ARG A 277 11.73 -6.56 9.03
N ARG A 278 12.05 -5.80 10.06
CA ARG A 278 11.89 -6.24 11.46
C ARG A 278 10.43 -6.57 11.78
N ALA A 279 9.50 -5.72 11.34
CA ALA A 279 8.07 -6.00 11.50
C ALA A 279 7.65 -7.28 10.77
N GLN A 280 8.13 -7.48 9.53
CA GLN A 280 7.87 -8.70 8.76
C GLN A 280 8.44 -9.96 9.45
N GLU A 281 9.60 -9.87 10.11
CA GLU A 281 10.16 -11.00 10.86
C GLU A 281 9.25 -11.43 12.04
N VAL A 282 8.57 -10.47 12.70
CA VAL A 282 7.57 -10.80 13.72
C VAL A 282 6.39 -11.54 13.09
N ILE A 283 5.87 -11.05 11.97
CA ILE A 283 4.78 -11.69 11.22
C ILE A 283 5.21 -13.10 10.79
N ASP A 284 6.42 -13.25 10.27
CA ASP A 284 6.98 -14.54 9.83
C ASP A 284 7.10 -15.53 11.00
N ARG A 285 7.49 -15.07 12.19
CA ARG A 285 7.51 -15.89 13.41
C ARG A 285 6.11 -16.34 13.81
N CYS A 286 5.13 -15.45 13.74
CA CYS A 286 3.75 -15.76 14.09
C CYS A 286 3.16 -16.86 13.22
N TRP A 287 3.16 -16.70 11.87
CA TRP A 287 2.64 -17.75 10.99
C TRP A 287 3.50 -19.03 11.01
N GLY A 288 4.78 -18.92 11.33
CA GLY A 288 5.68 -20.06 11.52
C GLY A 288 5.26 -21.01 12.65
N LEU A 289 4.48 -20.52 13.62
CA LEU A 289 3.90 -21.35 14.70
C LEU A 289 2.79 -22.30 14.23
N GLY A 290 2.33 -22.15 12.98
CA GLY A 290 1.30 -23.01 12.42
C GLY A 290 -0.07 -22.75 13.06
N GLU A 291 -0.71 -23.77 13.61
CA GLU A 291 -1.99 -23.63 14.31
C GLU A 291 -1.90 -22.68 15.54
N GLY A 292 -0.71 -22.49 16.08
CA GLY A 292 -0.45 -21.56 17.17
C GLY A 292 -0.25 -20.10 16.76
N ASN A 293 -0.49 -19.72 15.47
CA ASN A 293 -0.38 -18.34 15.02
C ASN A 293 -1.25 -17.40 15.86
N PRO A 294 -0.67 -16.46 16.64
CA PRO A 294 -1.44 -15.58 17.52
C PRO A 294 -2.20 -14.49 16.75
N ILE A 295 -1.83 -14.19 15.51
CA ILE A 295 -2.48 -13.16 14.71
C ILE A 295 -3.87 -13.65 14.30
N LEU A 296 -4.90 -12.93 14.70
CA LEU A 296 -6.28 -13.16 14.29
C LEU A 296 -6.63 -12.38 13.02
N SER A 297 -6.18 -11.13 12.94
CA SER A 297 -6.34 -10.24 11.80
C SER A 297 -5.17 -9.29 11.77
N ILE A 298 -4.76 -8.86 10.59
CA ILE A 298 -3.68 -7.89 10.41
C ILE A 298 -4.04 -6.97 9.25
N HIS A 299 -3.65 -5.69 9.36
CA HIS A 299 -3.78 -4.69 8.33
C HIS A 299 -2.51 -3.82 8.30
N ASP A 300 -2.10 -3.34 7.15
CA ASP A 300 -1.02 -2.37 7.05
C ASP A 300 -1.51 -0.97 7.46
N VAL A 301 -0.59 -0.09 7.78
CA VAL A 301 -0.87 1.33 8.02
C VAL A 301 -0.40 2.11 6.80
N GLY A 302 -1.34 2.57 6.00
CA GLY A 302 -1.13 3.36 4.80
C GLY A 302 -1.81 4.72 4.87
N ALA A 303 -2.58 5.06 3.85
CA ALA A 303 -3.32 6.31 3.77
C ALA A 303 -4.26 6.51 4.97
N GLY A 304 -4.23 7.71 5.55
CA GLY A 304 -4.99 8.06 6.76
C GLY A 304 -4.39 7.53 8.06
N GLY A 305 -3.28 6.80 8.01
CA GLY A 305 -2.58 6.34 9.20
C GLY A 305 -3.41 5.39 10.07
N LEU A 306 -3.25 5.49 11.38
CA LEU A 306 -4.01 4.70 12.35
C LEU A 306 -5.52 4.97 12.26
N SER A 307 -5.91 6.18 11.84
CA SER A 307 -7.31 6.60 11.71
C SER A 307 -8.09 5.83 10.65
N ASN A 308 -7.40 5.15 9.75
CA ASN A 308 -8.00 4.23 8.77
C ASN A 308 -7.80 2.77 9.18
N ALA A 309 -6.58 2.37 9.48
CA ALA A 309 -6.22 0.98 9.69
C ALA A 309 -6.91 0.34 10.92
N LEU A 310 -7.00 1.04 12.06
CA LEU A 310 -7.64 0.50 13.27
C LEU A 310 -9.18 0.39 13.14
N PRO A 311 -9.89 1.42 12.65
CA PRO A 311 -11.32 1.29 12.36
C PRO A 311 -11.63 0.19 11.32
N GLU A 312 -10.76 -0.02 10.34
CA GLU A 312 -10.95 -1.05 9.32
C GLU A 312 -10.90 -2.47 9.90
N ILE A 313 -9.94 -2.77 10.78
CA ILE A 313 -9.91 -4.04 11.52
C ILE A 313 -11.17 -4.22 12.38
N ALA A 314 -11.57 -3.18 13.12
CA ALA A 314 -12.72 -3.25 14.01
C ALA A 314 -14.03 -3.44 13.22
N HIS A 315 -14.21 -2.66 12.14
CA HIS A 315 -15.38 -2.74 11.26
C HIS A 315 -15.47 -4.10 10.57
N GLY A 316 -14.37 -4.58 9.99
CA GLY A 316 -14.31 -5.89 9.32
C GLY A 316 -14.66 -7.06 10.25
N ALA A 317 -14.48 -6.89 11.56
CA ALA A 317 -14.87 -7.85 12.57
C ALA A 317 -16.28 -7.63 13.15
N GLY A 318 -17.01 -6.61 12.71
CA GLY A 318 -18.29 -6.20 13.29
C GLY A 318 -18.17 -5.76 14.76
N ARG A 319 -17.09 -5.07 15.11
CA ARG A 319 -16.75 -4.64 16.48
C ARG A 319 -16.57 -3.12 16.54
N GLY A 320 -16.69 -2.57 17.75
CA GLY A 320 -16.14 -1.27 18.13
C GLY A 320 -14.75 -1.46 18.74
N ALA A 321 -14.02 -0.36 18.94
CA ALA A 321 -12.72 -0.35 19.59
C ALA A 321 -12.64 0.80 20.61
N ASP A 322 -11.89 0.55 21.70
CA ASP A 322 -11.46 1.55 22.66
C ASP A 322 -9.96 1.74 22.51
N LEU A 323 -9.52 2.95 22.19
CA LEU A 323 -8.16 3.25 21.75
C LEU A 323 -7.55 4.35 22.62
N ASP A 324 -6.42 4.04 23.25
CA ASP A 324 -5.58 5.05 23.91
C ASP A 324 -4.51 5.56 22.93
N LEU A 325 -4.72 6.74 22.38
CA LEU A 325 -3.78 7.36 21.43
C LEU A 325 -2.40 7.66 22.06
N ARG A 326 -2.33 7.82 23.39
CA ARG A 326 -1.04 8.05 24.08
C ARG A 326 -0.17 6.81 24.10
N ALA A 327 -0.76 5.64 23.89
CA ALA A 327 -0.02 4.38 23.76
C ALA A 327 0.62 4.20 22.38
N ALA A 328 0.22 4.98 21.36
CA ALA A 328 0.83 4.92 20.05
C ALA A 328 2.26 5.49 20.08
N PRO A 329 3.28 4.72 19.69
CA PRO A 329 4.66 5.22 19.66
C PRO A 329 4.80 6.42 18.71
N SER A 330 5.49 7.47 19.15
CA SER A 330 5.76 8.68 18.38
C SER A 330 7.20 9.13 18.59
N GLU A 331 7.84 9.61 17.52
CA GLU A 331 9.19 10.22 17.58
C GLU A 331 9.15 11.66 18.09
N ASP A 332 8.02 12.35 17.94
CA ASP A 332 7.85 13.73 18.32
C ASP A 332 6.82 13.84 19.46
N SER A 333 7.28 14.27 20.63
CA SER A 333 6.44 14.47 21.80
C SER A 333 5.46 15.66 21.67
N GLY A 334 5.65 16.53 20.67
CA GLY A 334 4.80 17.67 20.39
C GLY A 334 3.60 17.37 19.49
N MET A 335 3.45 16.14 19.01
CA MET A 335 2.34 15.76 18.13
C MET A 335 0.98 15.89 18.82
N SER A 336 0.06 16.58 18.14
CA SER A 336 -1.34 16.67 18.53
C SER A 336 -2.07 15.32 18.37
N PRO A 337 -3.24 15.13 19.00
CA PRO A 337 -4.03 13.92 18.79
C PRO A 337 -4.36 13.65 17.32
N ARG A 338 -4.62 14.69 16.51
CA ARG A 338 -4.85 14.58 15.07
C ARG A 338 -3.60 14.03 14.36
N GLU A 339 -2.43 14.57 14.69
CA GLU A 339 -1.16 14.14 14.08
C GLU A 339 -0.78 12.71 14.48
N ILE A 340 -0.97 12.32 15.73
CA ILE A 340 -0.77 10.93 16.17
C ILE A 340 -1.71 9.99 15.41
N TRP A 341 -2.97 10.38 15.25
CA TRP A 341 -4.03 9.54 14.70
C TRP A 341 -4.00 9.42 13.18
N CYS A 342 -3.67 10.52 12.48
CA CYS A 342 -3.81 10.64 11.03
C CYS A 342 -2.49 10.67 10.24
N ASN A 343 -1.31 10.64 10.89
CA ASN A 343 -0.06 10.61 10.15
C ASN A 343 0.09 9.30 9.36
N GLU A 344 0.66 9.41 8.17
CA GLU A 344 0.88 8.28 7.26
C GLU A 344 2.34 7.79 7.31
N ALA A 345 2.99 7.90 8.49
CA ALA A 345 4.32 7.32 8.67
C ALA A 345 4.29 5.84 8.32
N GLN A 346 5.25 5.43 7.50
CA GLN A 346 5.32 4.10 6.91
C GLN A 346 5.84 3.04 7.91
N GLU A 347 6.01 1.81 7.45
CA GLU A 347 6.60 0.69 8.18
C GLU A 347 5.82 0.29 9.43
N ARG A 348 4.49 0.43 9.37
CA ARG A 348 3.59 0.07 10.46
C ARG A 348 2.53 -0.91 10.01
N TYR A 349 2.16 -1.77 10.93
CA TYR A 349 1.01 -2.66 10.84
C TYR A 349 0.14 -2.50 12.08
N VAL A 350 -1.14 -2.78 11.94
CA VAL A 350 -2.04 -3.00 13.07
C VAL A 350 -2.55 -4.44 13.02
N LEU A 351 -2.58 -5.10 14.15
CA LEU A 351 -3.04 -6.48 14.21
C LEU A 351 -3.86 -6.72 15.48
N ALA A 352 -4.69 -7.75 15.41
CA ALA A 352 -5.52 -8.19 16.52
C ALA A 352 -5.06 -9.56 17.02
N ILE A 353 -4.92 -9.69 18.32
CA ILE A 353 -4.61 -10.96 19.02
C ILE A 353 -5.58 -11.22 20.16
N ALA A 354 -5.73 -12.48 20.56
CA ALA A 354 -6.41 -12.80 21.82
C ALA A 354 -5.58 -12.32 23.02
N PRO A 355 -6.20 -11.83 24.13
CA PRO A 355 -5.46 -11.39 25.32
C PRO A 355 -4.50 -12.47 25.88
N ALA A 356 -4.91 -13.72 25.83
CA ALA A 356 -4.09 -14.85 26.28
C ALA A 356 -2.82 -15.07 25.44
N SER A 357 -2.78 -14.54 24.20
CA SER A 357 -1.62 -14.63 23.32
C SER A 357 -0.57 -13.54 23.56
N LEU A 358 -0.86 -12.53 24.37
CA LEU A 358 0.05 -11.41 24.60
C LEU A 358 1.43 -11.82 25.13
N PRO A 359 1.55 -12.76 26.09
CA PRO A 359 2.87 -13.21 26.55
C PRO A 359 3.71 -13.91 25.46
N LEU A 360 3.04 -14.62 24.54
CA LEU A 360 3.72 -15.25 23.41
C LEU A 360 4.14 -14.22 22.36
N PHE A 361 3.34 -13.16 22.17
CA PHE A 361 3.59 -12.12 21.17
C PHE A 361 4.73 -11.18 21.57
N ARG A 362 4.93 -10.93 22.88
CA ARG A 362 6.03 -10.13 23.44
C ARG A 362 7.36 -10.90 23.45
#